data_e2f7fdfb496beee2f4b7fc257d050e7f
#
_entry.id   e2f7fdfb496beee2f4b7fc257d050e7f
#
_cell.length_a   1.000
_cell.length_b   1.000
_cell.length_c   1.000
_cell.angle_alpha   90.00
_cell.angle_beta   90.00
_cell.angle_gamma   90.00
#
_symmetry.space_group_name_H-M   'P 1'
#
loop_
_entity.id
_entity.type
_entity.pdbx_description
1 polymer ?
#
loop_
_entity_poly.entity_id
_entity_poly.type
_entity_poly.pdbx_seq_one_letter_code
_entity_poly.pdbx_strand_id
1 'polypeptide(L)'
;MSAAAVEHPCDDEPEPMLVTANRLMGQLPGHRVEIIGGVITVAPPPDGPHANALTTLMIPFLAAGLHGDETRVLQAIGLWLPGGPEDYAIPDLAVVDADFDEHLVENNCYDPAVFRLVLEVTSGNYKSDLRHKVSAYAEAKVPVYVVLDRRHGRLHVLTEPTGCTYDSHEVYAPGQSAELPPSIGADLTLDVAELVEVGRPRT
;
A
#
# COMPACT_ATOMS: atom_id res chain seq x y z
N MET A 1 50.64 -27.66 27.13
CA MET A 1 49.29 -27.98 26.66
C MET A 1 48.83 -26.80 25.83
N SER A 2 48.77 -26.98 24.54
CA SER A 2 48.37 -25.92 23.58
C SER A 2 46.85 -26.01 23.38
N ALA A 3 46.13 -24.92 23.64
CA ALA A 3 44.72 -24.81 23.34
C ALA A 3 44.58 -24.53 21.83
N ALA A 4 43.93 -25.44 21.10
CA ALA A 4 43.54 -25.19 19.74
C ALA A 4 42.28 -24.28 19.72
N ALA A 5 42.38 -23.13 19.06
CA ALA A 5 41.23 -22.30 18.78
C ALA A 5 40.39 -23.04 17.73
N VAL A 6 39.15 -23.34 18.05
CA VAL A 6 38.15 -23.79 17.07
C VAL A 6 37.60 -22.54 16.40
N GLU A 7 38.04 -22.29 15.16
CA GLU A 7 37.39 -21.30 14.29
C GLU A 7 36.04 -21.88 13.92
N HIS A 8 34.96 -21.29 14.44
CA HIS A 8 33.64 -21.46 13.85
C HIS A 8 33.57 -20.58 12.61
N PRO A 9 33.33 -21.11 11.42
CA PRO A 9 33.03 -20.27 10.27
C PRO A 9 31.69 -19.56 10.54
N CYS A 10 31.76 -18.27 10.84
CA CYS A 10 30.60 -17.36 10.80
C CYS A 10 30.39 -16.89 9.37
N ASP A 11 30.19 -17.83 8.44
CA ASP A 11 29.84 -17.56 7.03
C ASP A 11 28.36 -17.88 6.78
N ASP A 12 27.48 -17.56 7.73
CA ASP A 12 26.05 -17.47 7.43
C ASP A 12 25.79 -16.04 6.89
N GLU A 13 25.86 -15.86 5.58
CA GLU A 13 25.25 -14.70 4.95
C GLU A 13 23.81 -14.62 5.44
N PRO A 14 23.33 -13.45 5.89
CA PRO A 14 21.97 -13.32 6.39
C PRO A 14 20.99 -13.76 5.30
N GLU A 15 20.05 -14.62 5.67
CA GLU A 15 19.01 -15.10 4.72
C GLU A 15 18.32 -13.89 4.07
N PRO A 16 18.15 -13.84 2.73
CA PRO A 16 17.45 -12.77 2.06
C PRO A 16 16.06 -12.54 2.68
N MET A 17 15.68 -11.27 2.85
CA MET A 17 14.41 -10.92 3.51
C MET A 17 13.21 -11.44 2.73
N LEU A 18 13.30 -11.48 1.41
CA LEU A 18 12.25 -12.02 0.53
C LEU A 18 12.00 -13.50 0.80
N VAL A 19 13.06 -14.29 1.07
CA VAL A 19 12.94 -15.71 1.45
C VAL A 19 12.21 -15.84 2.77
N THR A 20 12.57 -15.01 3.76
CA THR A 20 11.89 -14.98 5.06
C THR A 20 10.42 -14.53 4.92
N ALA A 21 10.14 -13.50 4.12
CA ALA A 21 8.78 -13.01 3.87
C ALA A 21 7.91 -14.09 3.20
N ASN A 22 8.43 -14.78 2.18
CA ASN A 22 7.74 -15.87 1.50
C ASN A 22 7.45 -17.06 2.44
N ARG A 23 8.39 -17.40 3.33
CA ARG A 23 8.17 -18.40 4.37
C ARG A 23 7.05 -17.99 5.32
N LEU A 24 7.01 -16.72 5.77
CA LEU A 24 5.94 -16.20 6.63
C LEU A 24 4.58 -16.24 5.93
N MET A 25 4.50 -15.86 4.65
CA MET A 25 3.25 -15.97 3.86
C MET A 25 2.76 -17.42 3.80
N GLY A 26 3.64 -18.39 3.64
CA GLY A 26 3.27 -19.81 3.66
C GLY A 26 2.80 -20.32 5.02
N GLN A 27 3.30 -19.75 6.12
CA GLN A 27 2.95 -20.14 7.49
C GLN A 27 1.71 -19.43 8.03
N LEU A 28 1.39 -18.26 7.50
CA LEU A 28 0.32 -17.37 7.97
C LEU A 28 -0.70 -17.10 6.86
N PRO A 29 -1.49 -18.11 6.45
CA PRO A 29 -2.45 -17.93 5.36
C PRO A 29 -3.45 -16.81 5.69
N GLY A 30 -3.72 -15.95 4.70
CA GLY A 30 -4.59 -14.78 4.84
C GLY A 30 -3.94 -13.55 5.46
N HIS A 31 -2.70 -13.64 5.97
CA HIS A 31 -1.94 -12.47 6.39
C HIS A 31 -1.23 -11.83 5.19
N ARG A 32 -1.08 -10.51 5.23
CA ARG A 32 -0.27 -9.75 4.28
C ARG A 32 1.12 -9.54 4.86
N VAL A 33 2.13 -9.87 4.09
CA VAL A 33 3.54 -9.68 4.45
C VAL A 33 4.14 -8.68 3.49
N GLU A 34 4.78 -7.63 3.99
CA GLU A 34 5.40 -6.56 3.23
C GLU A 34 6.83 -6.35 3.75
N ILE A 35 7.72 -5.83 2.89
CA ILE A 35 9.08 -5.40 3.28
C ILE A 35 9.18 -3.92 2.93
N ILE A 36 9.31 -3.07 3.93
CA ILE A 36 9.39 -1.62 3.74
C ILE A 36 10.56 -1.05 4.55
N GLY A 37 11.50 -0.42 3.86
CA GLY A 37 12.71 0.12 4.48
C GLY A 37 13.54 -0.96 5.17
N GLY A 38 13.61 -2.16 4.57
CA GLY A 38 14.33 -3.30 5.12
C GLY A 38 13.68 -3.91 6.38
N VAL A 39 12.39 -3.69 6.61
CA VAL A 39 11.64 -4.24 7.74
C VAL A 39 10.47 -5.08 7.25
N ILE A 40 10.43 -6.36 7.66
CA ILE A 40 9.29 -7.24 7.38
C ILE A 40 8.14 -6.85 8.32
N THR A 41 6.98 -6.58 7.74
CA THR A 41 5.73 -6.35 8.46
C THR A 41 4.70 -7.42 8.12
N VAL A 42 3.91 -7.83 9.11
CA VAL A 42 2.85 -8.85 8.94
C VAL A 42 1.54 -8.24 9.42
N ALA A 43 0.57 -8.09 8.52
CA ALA A 43 -0.75 -7.61 8.84
C ALA A 43 -1.76 -8.78 8.87
N PRO A 44 -2.64 -8.85 9.89
CA PRO A 44 -3.70 -9.85 9.93
C PRO A 44 -4.74 -9.60 8.83
N PRO A 45 -5.60 -10.58 8.54
CA PRO A 45 -6.74 -10.38 7.64
C PRO A 45 -7.59 -9.17 8.06
N PRO A 46 -8.16 -8.42 7.10
CA PRO A 46 -8.98 -7.25 7.39
C PRO A 46 -10.25 -7.62 8.17
N ASP A 47 -10.70 -6.72 9.05
CA ASP A 47 -12.00 -6.85 9.71
C ASP A 47 -13.17 -6.52 8.75
N GLY A 48 -14.40 -6.86 9.13
CA GLY A 48 -15.58 -6.62 8.30
C GLY A 48 -15.79 -5.15 7.91
N PRO A 49 -15.68 -4.17 8.84
CA PRO A 49 -15.74 -2.75 8.49
C PRO A 49 -14.65 -2.30 7.51
N HIS A 50 -13.42 -2.82 7.61
CA HIS A 50 -12.36 -2.54 6.63
C HIS A 50 -12.74 -3.06 5.25
N ALA A 51 -13.17 -4.32 5.15
CA ALA A 51 -13.59 -4.92 3.89
C ALA A 51 -14.79 -4.17 3.28
N ASN A 52 -15.75 -3.74 4.11
CA ASN A 52 -16.89 -2.95 3.64
C ASN A 52 -16.47 -1.58 3.13
N ALA A 53 -15.59 -0.87 3.83
CA ALA A 53 -15.04 0.41 3.38
C ALA A 53 -14.30 0.28 2.04
N LEU A 54 -13.49 -0.78 1.88
CA LEU A 54 -12.78 -1.04 0.63
C LEU A 54 -13.75 -1.31 -0.53
N THR A 55 -14.80 -2.07 -0.30
CA THR A 55 -15.84 -2.32 -1.31
C THR A 55 -16.56 -1.02 -1.68
N THR A 56 -16.95 -0.20 -0.70
CA THR A 56 -17.60 1.09 -0.93
C THR A 56 -16.69 2.05 -1.71
N LEU A 57 -15.39 2.07 -1.39
CA LEU A 57 -14.39 2.84 -2.13
C LEU A 57 -14.27 2.40 -3.59
N MET A 58 -14.32 1.10 -3.89
CA MET A 58 -14.20 0.60 -5.26
C MET A 58 -15.34 1.07 -6.17
N ILE A 59 -16.55 1.22 -5.66
CA ILE A 59 -17.74 1.54 -6.47
C ILE A 59 -17.54 2.83 -7.29
N PRO A 60 -17.17 3.98 -6.71
CA PRO A 60 -16.95 5.20 -7.47
C PRO A 60 -15.79 5.10 -8.50
N PHE A 61 -14.72 4.35 -8.17
CA PHE A 61 -13.63 4.13 -9.14
C PHE A 61 -14.10 3.34 -10.37
N LEU A 62 -14.89 2.28 -10.15
CA LEU A 62 -15.46 1.49 -11.23
C LEU A 62 -16.49 2.31 -12.04
N ALA A 63 -17.34 3.10 -11.36
CA ALA A 63 -18.34 3.95 -12.01
C ALA A 63 -17.71 5.07 -12.86
N ALA A 64 -16.53 5.56 -12.46
CA ALA A 64 -15.76 6.54 -13.23
C ALA A 64 -15.03 5.92 -14.44
N GLY A 65 -15.13 4.61 -14.67
CA GLY A 65 -14.50 3.93 -15.79
C GLY A 65 -13.02 3.61 -15.60
N LEU A 66 -12.49 3.74 -14.38
CA LEU A 66 -11.08 3.46 -14.07
C LEU A 66 -10.71 1.95 -14.12
N HIS A 67 -11.67 1.08 -14.40
CA HIS A 67 -11.43 -0.32 -14.73
C HIS A 67 -11.86 -0.58 -16.18
N GLY A 68 -11.08 -0.09 -17.13
CA GLY A 68 -11.39 -0.05 -18.56
C GLY A 68 -10.17 -0.31 -19.44
N ASP A 69 -10.12 0.33 -20.62
CA ASP A 69 -9.08 0.06 -21.60
C ASP A 69 -7.72 0.67 -21.22
N GLU A 70 -7.70 1.78 -20.48
CA GLU A 70 -6.47 2.50 -20.13
C GLU A 70 -5.94 2.18 -18.72
N THR A 71 -6.83 1.80 -17.80
CA THR A 71 -6.49 1.57 -16.40
C THR A 71 -7.19 0.34 -15.83
N ARG A 72 -6.68 -0.16 -14.70
CA ARG A 72 -7.30 -1.22 -13.87
C ARG A 72 -7.40 -0.75 -12.43
N VAL A 73 -8.52 -1.06 -11.79
CA VAL A 73 -8.70 -0.95 -10.34
C VAL A 73 -8.47 -2.33 -9.74
N LEU A 74 -7.44 -2.47 -8.93
CA LEU A 74 -7.01 -3.76 -8.38
C LEU A 74 -6.90 -3.70 -6.85
N GLN A 75 -7.19 -4.81 -6.18
CA GLN A 75 -7.00 -4.98 -4.75
C GLN A 75 -5.76 -5.84 -4.49
N ALA A 76 -5.02 -5.50 -3.44
CA ALA A 76 -3.90 -6.30 -2.94
C ALA A 76 -2.86 -6.66 -4.02
N ILE A 77 -2.61 -5.75 -4.95
CA ILE A 77 -1.54 -5.90 -5.95
C ILE A 77 -0.21 -5.47 -5.36
N GLY A 78 0.85 -6.27 -5.57
CA GLY A 78 2.18 -5.95 -5.08
C GLY A 78 2.83 -4.80 -5.86
N LEU A 79 3.44 -3.87 -5.14
CA LEU A 79 4.21 -2.74 -5.66
C LEU A 79 5.65 -2.90 -5.21
N TRP A 80 6.60 -3.00 -6.17
CA TRP A 80 8.02 -3.06 -5.88
C TRP A 80 8.53 -1.67 -5.48
N LEU A 81 9.28 -1.59 -4.37
CA LEU A 81 9.72 -0.30 -3.82
C LEU A 81 11.21 -0.06 -4.11
N PRO A 82 11.62 1.19 -4.42
CA PRO A 82 13.02 1.51 -4.70
C PRO A 82 13.90 1.64 -3.44
N GLY A 83 13.31 1.63 -2.25
CA GLY A 83 14.02 1.88 -0.97
C GLY A 83 15.02 0.81 -0.57
N GLY A 84 14.87 -0.41 -1.06
CA GLY A 84 15.77 -1.54 -0.83
C GLY A 84 15.70 -2.58 -1.94
N PRO A 85 16.66 -3.51 -1.98
CA PRO A 85 16.73 -4.50 -3.06
C PRO A 85 15.59 -5.52 -3.05
N GLU A 86 14.89 -5.65 -1.93
CA GLU A 86 13.80 -6.63 -1.71
C GLU A 86 12.55 -5.97 -1.12
N ASP A 87 12.49 -4.62 -1.15
CA ASP A 87 11.38 -3.87 -0.57
C ASP A 87 10.15 -3.93 -1.49
N TYR A 88 9.00 -4.21 -0.90
CA TYR A 88 7.71 -4.16 -1.58
C TYR A 88 6.57 -3.87 -0.62
N ALA A 89 5.50 -3.29 -1.15
CA ALA A 89 4.24 -3.06 -0.43
C ALA A 89 3.07 -3.69 -1.18
N ILE A 90 1.98 -3.93 -0.45
CA ILE A 90 0.73 -4.46 -1.01
C ILE A 90 -0.40 -3.52 -0.56
N PRO A 91 -0.70 -2.44 -1.30
CA PRO A 91 -1.79 -1.53 -0.97
C PRO A 91 -3.15 -2.24 -1.01
N ASP A 92 -4.10 -1.75 -0.21
CA ASP A 92 -5.46 -2.31 -0.19
C ASP A 92 -6.15 -2.17 -1.54
N LEU A 93 -5.92 -1.05 -2.24
CA LEU A 93 -6.44 -0.79 -3.59
C LEU A 93 -5.42 0.04 -4.38
N ALA A 94 -5.34 -0.21 -5.68
CA ALA A 94 -4.56 0.59 -6.60
C ALA A 94 -5.31 0.86 -7.89
N VAL A 95 -5.01 1.99 -8.54
CA VAL A 95 -5.29 2.24 -9.95
C VAL A 95 -3.97 2.15 -10.68
N VAL A 96 -3.89 1.24 -11.63
CA VAL A 96 -2.69 0.96 -12.43
C VAL A 96 -2.97 1.10 -13.91
N ASP A 97 -1.94 1.26 -14.72
CA ASP A 97 -2.05 1.20 -16.19
C ASP A 97 -2.57 -0.17 -16.65
N ALA A 98 -3.28 -0.21 -17.77
CA ALA A 98 -3.94 -1.44 -18.24
C ALA A 98 -2.95 -2.55 -18.62
N ASP A 99 -1.74 -2.19 -18.99
CA ASP A 99 -0.63 -3.07 -19.39
C ASP A 99 0.29 -3.46 -18.21
N PHE A 100 -0.15 -3.24 -16.96
CA PHE A 100 0.64 -3.52 -15.75
C PHE A 100 1.27 -4.91 -15.72
N ASP A 101 0.63 -5.93 -16.32
CA ASP A 101 1.14 -7.31 -16.36
C ASP A 101 2.48 -7.44 -17.10
N GLU A 102 2.78 -6.51 -18.02
CA GLU A 102 4.05 -6.46 -18.76
C GLU A 102 5.19 -5.88 -17.89
N HIS A 103 4.87 -5.32 -16.74
CA HIS A 103 5.78 -4.64 -15.81
C HIS A 103 6.02 -5.41 -14.50
N LEU A 104 5.90 -6.74 -14.55
CA LEU A 104 6.23 -7.60 -13.41
C LEU A 104 7.73 -7.52 -13.10
N VAL A 105 8.08 -7.22 -11.86
CA VAL A 105 9.47 -7.16 -11.39
C VAL A 105 9.85 -8.50 -10.74
N GLU A 106 9.33 -8.77 -9.55
CA GLU A 106 9.61 -9.98 -8.79
C GLU A 106 8.50 -10.21 -7.74
N ASN A 107 8.35 -11.45 -7.27
CA ASN A 107 7.45 -11.82 -6.15
C ASN A 107 6.00 -11.31 -6.32
N ASN A 108 5.45 -11.37 -7.53
CA ASN A 108 4.15 -10.80 -7.90
C ASN A 108 4.01 -9.30 -7.60
N CYS A 109 5.14 -8.57 -7.59
CA CYS A 109 5.17 -7.13 -7.45
C CYS A 109 5.56 -6.47 -8.77
N TYR A 110 4.96 -5.34 -9.05
CA TYR A 110 5.05 -4.61 -10.31
C TYR A 110 5.83 -3.32 -10.15
N ASP A 111 6.36 -2.82 -11.27
CA ASP A 111 7.09 -1.55 -11.33
C ASP A 111 6.19 -0.40 -10.82
N PRO A 112 6.66 0.45 -9.89
CA PRO A 112 5.89 1.58 -9.41
C PRO A 112 5.44 2.55 -10.52
N ALA A 113 6.12 2.59 -11.65
CA ALA A 113 5.80 3.48 -12.77
C ALA A 113 4.38 3.25 -13.35
N VAL A 114 3.81 2.04 -13.20
CA VAL A 114 2.45 1.74 -13.67
C VAL A 114 1.36 2.12 -12.67
N PHE A 115 1.71 2.54 -11.45
CA PHE A 115 0.75 2.91 -10.42
C PHE A 115 0.37 4.38 -10.54
N ARG A 116 -0.88 4.69 -10.83
CA ARG A 116 -1.43 6.05 -10.84
C ARG A 116 -1.93 6.49 -9.47
N LEU A 117 -2.42 5.54 -8.67
CA LEU A 117 -2.91 5.76 -7.32
C LEU A 117 -2.72 4.50 -6.49
N VAL A 118 -2.36 4.67 -5.22
CA VAL A 118 -2.48 3.66 -4.17
C VAL A 118 -3.40 4.15 -3.06
N LEU A 119 -4.13 3.23 -2.43
CA LEU A 119 -5.06 3.54 -1.36
C LEU A 119 -4.93 2.53 -0.23
N GLU A 120 -4.93 3.02 1.00
CA GLU A 120 -4.93 2.23 2.23
C GLU A 120 -6.14 2.56 3.10
N VAL A 121 -6.76 1.53 3.64
CA VAL A 121 -7.78 1.65 4.68
C VAL A 121 -7.12 1.27 6.00
N THR A 122 -6.93 2.23 6.91
CA THR A 122 -6.17 1.97 8.14
C THR A 122 -6.82 0.91 9.02
N SER A 123 -5.95 0.07 9.60
CA SER A 123 -6.29 -0.86 10.68
C SER A 123 -5.64 -0.41 12.00
N GLY A 124 -5.25 -1.34 12.87
CA GLY A 124 -4.52 -1.03 14.10
C GLY A 124 -3.15 -0.35 13.89
N ASN A 125 -2.57 -0.45 12.69
CA ASN A 125 -1.23 0.05 12.35
C ASN A 125 -1.23 1.42 11.64
N TYR A 126 -2.25 2.26 11.86
CA TYR A 126 -2.41 3.56 11.18
C TYR A 126 -1.15 4.44 11.15
N LYS A 127 -0.25 4.30 12.14
CA LYS A 127 1.02 5.06 12.18
C LYS A 127 2.00 4.62 11.10
N SER A 128 1.96 3.34 10.70
CA SER A 128 2.75 2.82 9.60
C SER A 128 2.27 3.42 8.28
N ASP A 129 0.95 3.40 8.05
CA ASP A 129 0.35 3.90 6.81
C ASP A 129 0.58 5.40 6.63
N LEU A 130 0.51 6.19 7.70
CA LEU A 130 0.71 7.65 7.68
C LEU A 130 2.18 8.11 7.83
N ARG A 131 3.15 7.21 7.96
CA ARG A 131 4.56 7.58 8.07
C ARG A 131 5.45 6.77 7.13
N HIS A 132 5.55 5.45 7.34
CA HIS A 132 6.50 4.63 6.58
C HIS A 132 6.05 4.45 5.13
N LYS A 133 4.74 4.20 4.91
CA LYS A 133 4.20 4.05 3.57
C LYS A 133 4.17 5.38 2.79
N VAL A 134 3.97 6.52 3.49
CA VAL A 134 4.08 7.85 2.84
C VAL A 134 5.47 8.02 2.22
N SER A 135 6.54 7.72 2.98
CA SER A 135 7.91 7.82 2.46
C SER A 135 8.15 6.84 1.31
N ALA A 136 7.77 5.58 1.50
CA ALA A 136 7.99 4.52 0.51
C ALA A 136 7.28 4.79 -0.83
N TYR A 137 6.01 5.22 -0.77
CA TYR A 137 5.24 5.54 -1.98
C TYR A 137 5.69 6.84 -2.65
N ALA A 138 6.15 7.84 -1.88
CA ALA A 138 6.73 9.06 -2.44
C ALA A 138 8.06 8.77 -3.16
N GLU A 139 8.96 7.97 -2.56
CA GLU A 139 10.21 7.52 -3.19
C GLU A 139 9.95 6.70 -4.46
N ALA A 140 8.90 5.88 -4.45
CA ALA A 140 8.42 5.12 -5.60
C ALA A 140 7.73 6.02 -6.66
N LYS A 141 7.56 7.33 -6.39
CA LYS A 141 6.91 8.31 -7.27
C LYS A 141 5.46 7.97 -7.62
N VAL A 142 4.76 7.26 -6.73
CA VAL A 142 3.32 7.03 -6.91
C VAL A 142 2.60 8.38 -6.88
N PRO A 143 1.89 8.79 -7.95
CA PRO A 143 1.39 10.17 -8.07
C PRO A 143 0.38 10.56 -7.00
N VAL A 144 -0.48 9.62 -6.60
CA VAL A 144 -1.57 9.85 -5.64
C VAL A 144 -1.59 8.77 -4.58
N TYR A 145 -1.51 9.18 -3.31
CA TYR A 145 -1.68 8.29 -2.18
C TYR A 145 -2.88 8.71 -1.34
N VAL A 146 -3.84 7.82 -1.17
CA VAL A 146 -5.07 8.06 -0.41
C VAL A 146 -5.08 7.18 0.84
N VAL A 147 -5.44 7.77 1.99
CA VAL A 147 -5.56 7.02 3.25
C VAL A 147 -6.93 7.29 3.88
N LEU A 148 -7.74 6.25 4.04
CA LEU A 148 -8.93 6.30 4.88
C LEU A 148 -8.52 5.99 6.33
N ASP A 149 -8.32 7.05 7.12
CA ASP A 149 -8.03 6.95 8.56
C ASP A 149 -9.33 6.65 9.33
N ARG A 150 -9.57 5.36 9.56
CA ARG A 150 -10.75 4.87 10.27
C ARG A 150 -10.76 5.27 11.75
N ARG A 151 -9.58 5.49 12.34
CA ARG A 151 -9.45 5.83 13.76
C ARG A 151 -9.90 7.25 14.06
N HIS A 152 -9.52 8.20 13.20
CA HIS A 152 -9.86 9.60 13.39
C HIS A 152 -11.02 10.06 12.51
N GLY A 153 -11.55 9.17 11.66
CA GLY A 153 -12.64 9.46 10.73
C GLY A 153 -12.25 10.55 9.73
N ARG A 154 -11.15 10.35 9.01
CA ARG A 154 -10.61 11.30 8.05
C ARG A 154 -10.20 10.58 6.76
N LEU A 155 -10.28 11.29 5.66
CA LEU A 155 -9.67 10.88 4.40
C LEU A 155 -8.49 11.80 4.13
N HIS A 156 -7.32 11.22 3.86
CA HIS A 156 -6.12 11.94 3.47
C HIS A 156 -5.88 11.71 1.99
N VAL A 157 -5.55 12.77 1.25
CA VAL A 157 -5.14 12.73 -0.15
C VAL A 157 -3.78 13.41 -0.24
N LEU A 158 -2.77 12.65 -0.67
CA LEU A 158 -1.39 13.10 -0.81
C LEU A 158 -1.04 13.05 -2.30
N THR A 159 -0.47 14.14 -2.81
CA THR A 159 -0.10 14.29 -4.23
C THR A 159 1.23 15.00 -4.38
N GLU A 160 1.80 14.99 -5.59
CA GLU A 160 3.07 15.64 -5.90
C GLU A 160 4.24 15.03 -5.11
N PRO A 161 4.60 13.74 -5.38
CA PRO A 161 5.69 13.08 -4.68
C PRO A 161 7.03 13.73 -4.98
N THR A 162 7.78 14.14 -3.92
CA THR A 162 9.10 14.76 -4.00
C THR A 162 10.04 14.11 -2.99
N GLY A 163 11.06 13.41 -3.46
CA GLY A 163 11.95 12.64 -2.59
C GLY A 163 11.20 11.60 -1.79
N CYS A 164 11.18 11.72 -0.46
CA CYS A 164 10.50 10.82 0.47
C CYS A 164 9.22 11.44 1.07
N THR A 165 8.64 12.46 0.45
CA THR A 165 7.43 13.14 0.91
C THR A 165 6.49 13.46 -0.25
N TYR A 166 5.29 13.91 0.07
CA TYR A 166 4.36 14.53 -0.86
C TYR A 166 4.27 16.03 -0.57
N ASP A 167 4.35 16.88 -1.57
CA ASP A 167 4.32 18.33 -1.41
C ASP A 167 2.90 18.84 -1.10
N SER A 168 1.85 18.09 -1.51
CA SER A 168 0.46 18.37 -1.15
C SER A 168 -0.09 17.28 -0.25
N HIS A 169 -0.72 17.68 0.86
CA HIS A 169 -1.41 16.78 1.79
C HIS A 169 -2.72 17.43 2.25
N GLU A 170 -3.81 16.98 1.69
CA GLU A 170 -5.16 17.43 2.04
C GLU A 170 -5.84 16.43 2.97
N VAL A 171 -6.61 16.95 3.94
CA VAL A 171 -7.31 16.13 4.94
C VAL A 171 -8.78 16.53 4.99
N TYR A 172 -9.64 15.57 4.69
CA TYR A 172 -11.08 15.76 4.60
C TYR A 172 -11.81 15.13 5.79
N ALA A 173 -12.80 15.87 6.31
CA ALA A 173 -13.70 15.44 7.37
C ALA A 173 -15.03 14.92 6.81
N PRO A 174 -15.82 14.13 7.58
CA PRO A 174 -17.20 13.81 7.21
C PRO A 174 -18.02 15.04 6.86
N GLY A 175 -18.77 14.95 5.76
CA GLY A 175 -19.54 16.09 5.20
C GLY A 175 -18.77 16.92 4.18
N GLN A 176 -17.50 16.59 3.94
CA GLN A 176 -16.73 17.12 2.80
C GLN A 176 -16.65 16.08 1.70
N SER A 177 -16.41 16.56 0.48
CA SER A 177 -16.12 15.73 -0.69
C SER A 177 -14.65 15.89 -1.03
N ALA A 178 -13.96 14.77 -1.29
CA ALA A 178 -12.57 14.76 -1.71
C ALA A 178 -12.50 14.56 -3.23
N GLU A 179 -11.98 15.54 -3.94
CA GLU A 179 -11.73 15.46 -5.37
C GLU A 179 -10.34 14.83 -5.60
N LEU A 180 -10.28 13.77 -6.38
CA LEU A 180 -9.01 13.16 -6.76
C LEU A 180 -8.47 13.78 -8.04
N PRO A 181 -7.14 13.89 -8.22
CA PRO A 181 -6.55 14.47 -9.43
C PRO A 181 -6.93 13.68 -10.68
N PRO A 182 -7.25 14.33 -11.81
CA PRO A 182 -7.58 13.64 -13.06
C PRO A 182 -6.43 12.83 -13.64
N SER A 183 -5.21 12.98 -13.12
CA SER A 183 -4.05 12.16 -13.47
C SER A 183 -4.23 10.66 -13.15
N ILE A 184 -5.19 10.29 -12.31
CA ILE A 184 -5.54 8.88 -12.08
C ILE A 184 -6.24 8.25 -13.29
N GLY A 185 -6.73 9.05 -14.26
CA GLY A 185 -7.40 8.61 -15.49
C GLY A 185 -8.87 9.00 -15.59
N ALA A 186 -9.45 9.62 -14.56
CA ALA A 186 -10.83 10.14 -14.57
C ALA A 186 -11.03 11.23 -13.51
N ASP A 187 -12.09 12.02 -13.67
CA ASP A 187 -12.57 12.89 -12.60
C ASP A 187 -13.34 12.05 -11.58
N LEU A 188 -12.92 12.10 -10.34
CA LEU A 188 -13.50 11.30 -9.26
C LEU A 188 -13.62 12.12 -7.98
N THR A 189 -14.81 12.06 -7.38
CA THR A 189 -15.11 12.68 -6.09
C THR A 189 -15.58 11.60 -5.10
N LEU A 190 -15.03 11.61 -3.89
CA LEU A 190 -15.35 10.67 -2.82
C LEU A 190 -16.19 11.35 -1.72
N ASP A 191 -17.29 10.73 -1.31
CA ASP A 191 -18.07 11.15 -0.14
C ASP A 191 -17.40 10.64 1.15
N VAL A 192 -16.79 11.57 1.90
CA VAL A 192 -16.03 11.21 3.11
C VAL A 192 -16.95 10.73 4.23
N ALA A 193 -18.20 11.23 4.30
CA ALA A 193 -19.13 10.82 5.37
C ALA A 193 -19.52 9.34 5.19
N GLU A 194 -19.84 8.91 3.98
CA GLU A 194 -20.16 7.53 3.66
C GLU A 194 -19.00 6.59 3.98
N LEU A 195 -17.78 6.92 3.52
CA LEU A 195 -16.59 6.10 3.72
C LEU A 195 -16.22 5.93 5.19
N VAL A 196 -16.30 7.00 5.96
CA VAL A 196 -16.01 6.98 7.40
C VAL A 196 -17.06 6.16 8.16
N GLU A 197 -18.34 6.29 7.80
CA GLU A 197 -19.44 5.56 8.46
C GLU A 197 -19.31 4.04 8.24
N VAL A 198 -19.11 3.60 7.00
CA VAL A 198 -18.99 2.16 6.68
C VAL A 198 -17.69 1.55 7.20
N GLY A 199 -16.61 2.35 7.31
CA GLY A 199 -15.31 1.92 7.79
C GLY A 199 -15.15 1.94 9.32
N ARG A 200 -16.13 2.45 10.08
CA ARG A 200 -16.01 2.62 11.53
C ARG A 200 -15.71 1.31 12.25
N PRO A 201 -14.60 1.23 13.03
CA PRO A 201 -14.30 0.05 13.83
C PRO A 201 -15.46 -0.30 14.77
N ARG A 202 -15.77 -1.58 14.90
CA ARG A 202 -16.72 -2.03 15.93
C ARG A 202 -16.01 -2.00 17.29
N THR A 203 -16.62 -1.33 18.26
CA THR A 203 -16.16 -1.31 19.67
C THR A 203 -16.47 -2.62 20.35
#